data_c47fc7cf6b2e2b0f5ee91d5f25199ee9
#
_entry.id   c47fc7cf6b2e2b0f5ee91d5f25199ee9
#
_cell.length_a   1.000
_cell.length_b   1.000
_cell.length_c   1.000
_cell.angle_alpha   90.00
_cell.angle_beta   90.00
_cell.angle_gamma   90.00
#
_symmetry.space_group_name_H-M   'P 1'
#
loop_
_entity.id
_entity.type
_entity.pdbx_description
1 polymer ?
#
loop_
_entity_poly.entity_id
_entity_poly.type
_entity_poly.pdbx_seq_one_letter_code
_entity_poly.pdbx_strand_id
1 'polypeptide(L)'
;MRALAFRALAFFAVALIGLAPRAWAQSALPDLGSVGDLELSPQTERRLGESIVREMRRDPQFIDDPELSEYLGTIGARLSQAMGARQDFEFFGVRDPTINAFALPGGFVGVHTGLITAADTESELASVIAHELSHVTQRHIARMLGQQKQMQLPVLAAMAAALLLGRSRPDLAGGASVAVQGAAASAQLSYSRDFERDADRTGLQALIAAGYDPRAMAVFFEKLQRSQRVSDDGTLPGYLRTHPVTTERIADAQNRVAALPYKQHPDSVEFHLVRAKLRSEGGDAQNTVTLFERSVSEKRYANEAGARYGLVSALLRARRAQAAAAEMAKLRATAVSSPMVETLEARVRQANKDVAGAEKVLAQARARYPASRALLYAQVEVQQDASRNEQAIALLNEAVRNSPGDPRLRSLQSRSYAALGKRLLQHQAQGEYYALQGSLPAAIEQLQLARGAGDGDFYQLSVVDARLKELRAQQAAEGKR
;
A
#
# COMPACT_ATOMS: atom_id res chain seq x y z
N MET A 1 -15.81 6.69 81.65
CA MET A 1 -14.55 6.42 80.95
C MET A 1 -14.75 5.77 79.56
N ARG A 2 -15.75 6.23 78.75
CA ARG A 2 -16.06 5.71 77.42
C ARG A 2 -16.17 6.79 76.32
N ALA A 3 -15.87 8.07 76.61
CA ALA A 3 -16.04 9.18 75.69
C ALA A 3 -14.68 9.77 75.18
N LEU A 4 -13.53 9.32 75.66
CA LEU A 4 -12.20 9.81 75.25
C LEU A 4 -11.52 8.96 74.19
N ALA A 5 -11.99 7.73 73.95
CA ALA A 5 -11.36 6.81 72.95
C ALA A 5 -11.85 7.07 71.50
N PHE A 6 -12.94 7.80 71.31
CA PHE A 6 -13.53 8.05 69.96
C PHE A 6 -13.00 9.31 69.26
N ARG A 7 -12.30 10.21 70.00
CA ARG A 7 -11.74 11.43 69.42
C ARG A 7 -10.29 11.26 68.92
N ALA A 8 -9.60 10.22 69.34
CA ALA A 8 -8.23 9.93 68.89
C ALA A 8 -8.18 9.18 67.57
N LEU A 9 -9.26 8.44 67.19
CA LEU A 9 -9.30 7.72 65.92
C LEU A 9 -9.71 8.58 64.71
N ALA A 10 -10.39 9.70 64.96
CA ALA A 10 -10.81 10.62 63.90
C ALA A 10 -9.68 11.56 63.38
N PHE A 11 -8.63 11.80 64.23
CA PHE A 11 -7.49 12.60 63.78
C PHE A 11 -6.42 11.86 63.02
N PHE A 12 -6.37 10.50 63.15
CA PHE A 12 -5.42 9.69 62.39
C PHE A 12 -5.93 9.30 60.97
N ALA A 13 -7.24 9.36 60.71
CA ALA A 13 -7.82 9.08 59.39
C ALA A 13 -7.71 10.25 58.40
N VAL A 14 -7.54 11.50 58.89
CA VAL A 14 -7.41 12.71 58.01
C VAL A 14 -5.95 12.94 57.58
N ALA A 15 -4.97 12.37 58.28
CA ALA A 15 -3.55 12.55 57.93
C ALA A 15 -3.03 11.58 56.89
N LEU A 16 -3.83 10.54 56.47
CA LEU A 16 -3.41 9.54 55.48
C LEU A 16 -3.99 9.78 54.04
N ILE A 17 -4.81 10.81 53.86
CA ILE A 17 -5.35 11.17 52.54
C ILE A 17 -4.45 12.18 51.80
N GLY A 18 -3.39 12.66 52.43
CA GLY A 18 -2.47 13.68 51.88
C GLY A 18 -1.23 13.15 51.11
N LEU A 19 -1.04 11.84 50.96
CA LEU A 19 0.14 11.26 50.32
C LEU A 19 -0.24 10.31 49.15
N ALA A 20 -1.18 10.71 48.30
CA ALA A 20 -1.25 10.17 46.97
C ALA A 20 -0.02 10.69 46.18
N PRO A 21 0.84 9.81 45.61
CA PRO A 21 1.85 10.29 44.69
C PRO A 21 1.15 11.02 43.56
N ARG A 22 1.34 12.33 43.46
CA ARG A 22 1.07 13.07 42.25
C ARG A 22 1.90 12.38 41.18
N ALA A 23 1.24 11.56 40.35
CA ALA A 23 1.81 11.19 39.09
C ALA A 23 2.13 12.51 38.38
N TRP A 24 3.40 12.81 38.31
CA TRP A 24 3.90 13.86 37.46
C TRP A 24 3.48 13.43 36.06
N ALA A 25 2.43 14.06 35.53
CA ALA A 25 2.25 14.06 34.10
C ALA A 25 3.58 14.57 33.56
N GLN A 26 4.37 13.67 32.98
CA GLN A 26 5.48 14.04 32.13
C GLN A 26 4.84 14.90 31.03
N SER A 27 4.84 16.22 31.23
CA SER A 27 4.64 17.14 30.14
C SER A 27 5.68 16.75 29.12
N ALA A 28 5.25 16.16 28.02
CA ALA A 28 6.14 15.94 26.89
C ALA A 28 6.89 17.26 26.66
N LEU A 29 8.21 17.21 26.79
CA LEU A 29 9.05 18.36 26.48
C LEU A 29 8.60 18.85 25.09
N PRO A 30 8.48 20.17 24.87
CA PRO A 30 8.21 20.67 23.55
C PRO A 30 9.22 20.07 22.59
N ASP A 31 8.72 19.52 21.49
CA ASP A 31 9.58 19.05 20.40
C ASP A 31 10.36 20.28 19.90
N LEU A 32 11.65 20.32 20.21
CA LEU A 32 12.52 21.45 19.81
C LEU A 32 12.80 21.43 18.29
N GLY A 33 12.16 20.54 17.54
CA GLY A 33 12.40 20.32 16.13
C GLY A 33 13.69 19.52 15.88
N SER A 34 13.64 18.61 14.94
CA SER A 34 14.86 17.94 14.47
C SER A 34 15.60 18.85 13.49
N VAL A 35 16.89 18.63 13.30
CA VAL A 35 17.68 19.34 12.26
C VAL A 35 17.03 19.19 10.88
N GLY A 36 16.36 18.04 10.62
CA GLY A 36 15.59 17.81 9.40
C GLY A 36 14.31 18.65 9.30
N ASP A 37 13.71 19.09 10.42
CA ASP A 37 12.52 19.95 10.42
C ASP A 37 12.82 21.38 9.93
N LEU A 38 14.06 21.82 10.07
CA LEU A 38 14.49 23.15 9.59
C LEU A 38 14.57 23.23 8.07
N GLU A 39 14.76 22.08 7.39
CA GLU A 39 15.02 22.04 5.94
C GLU A 39 13.88 21.42 5.14
N LEU A 40 13.13 20.45 5.68
CA LEU A 40 11.99 19.83 5.00
C LEU A 40 10.84 19.57 5.99
N SER A 41 9.80 20.39 5.95
CA SER A 41 8.65 20.17 6.84
C SER A 41 7.88 18.91 6.48
N PRO A 42 7.17 18.25 7.43
CA PRO A 42 6.35 17.07 7.15
C PRO A 42 5.33 17.29 6.03
N GLN A 43 4.77 18.50 5.92
CA GLN A 43 3.86 18.86 4.82
C GLN A 43 4.58 18.92 3.47
N THR A 44 5.82 19.38 3.45
CA THR A 44 6.64 19.42 2.22
C THR A 44 7.04 18.01 1.81
N GLU A 45 7.42 17.15 2.78
CA GLU A 45 7.66 15.73 2.53
C GLU A 45 6.41 15.05 1.92
N ARG A 46 5.24 15.29 2.50
CA ARG A 46 3.98 14.71 1.99
C ARG A 46 3.69 15.14 0.55
N ARG A 47 3.78 16.44 0.24
CA ARG A 47 3.59 16.96 -1.13
C ARG A 47 4.61 16.38 -2.12
N LEU A 48 5.86 16.24 -1.69
CA LEU A 48 6.91 15.64 -2.52
C LEU A 48 6.57 14.17 -2.82
N GLY A 49 6.23 13.37 -1.81
CA GLY A 49 5.82 11.99 -1.98
C GLY A 49 4.58 11.85 -2.88
N GLU A 50 3.56 12.68 -2.67
CA GLU A 50 2.37 12.72 -3.54
C GLU A 50 2.72 13.02 -5.00
N SER A 51 3.66 13.93 -5.24
CA SER A 51 4.11 14.24 -6.61
C SER A 51 4.81 13.06 -7.27
N ILE A 52 5.65 12.34 -6.53
CA ILE A 52 6.36 11.14 -7.01
C ILE A 52 5.37 10.01 -7.30
N VAL A 53 4.48 9.68 -6.34
CA VAL A 53 3.48 8.61 -6.51
C VAL A 53 2.53 8.92 -7.68
N ARG A 54 2.17 10.18 -7.87
CA ARG A 54 1.37 10.64 -9.00
C ARG A 54 2.02 10.32 -10.35
N GLU A 55 3.32 10.53 -10.45
CA GLU A 55 4.07 10.16 -11.66
C GLU A 55 4.17 8.64 -11.81
N MET A 56 4.43 7.93 -10.72
CA MET A 56 4.50 6.45 -10.72
C MET A 56 3.18 5.80 -11.13
N ARG A 57 2.03 6.38 -10.78
CA ARG A 57 0.71 5.85 -11.19
C ARG A 57 0.50 5.83 -12.71
N ARG A 58 1.31 6.57 -13.48
CA ARG A 58 1.30 6.55 -14.95
C ARG A 58 2.14 5.42 -15.53
N ASP A 59 2.99 4.80 -14.72
CA ASP A 59 3.83 3.68 -15.15
C ASP A 59 3.00 2.38 -15.20
N PRO A 60 3.10 1.58 -16.28
CA PRO A 60 2.43 0.28 -16.38
C PRO A 60 2.84 -0.73 -15.29
N GLN A 61 3.96 -0.50 -14.62
CA GLN A 61 4.40 -1.33 -13.50
C GLN A 61 3.68 -0.98 -12.18
N PHE A 62 3.05 0.18 -12.07
CA PHE A 62 2.23 0.50 -10.91
C PHE A 62 1.02 -0.43 -10.85
N ILE A 63 0.84 -1.09 -9.70
CA ILE A 63 -0.28 -2.01 -9.49
C ILE A 63 -1.39 -1.27 -8.76
N ASP A 64 -2.44 -0.91 -9.50
CA ASP A 64 -3.70 -0.39 -8.94
C ASP A 64 -4.63 -1.57 -8.58
N ASP A 65 -4.24 -2.31 -7.55
CA ASP A 65 -5.00 -3.46 -7.05
C ASP A 65 -5.42 -3.22 -5.60
N PRO A 66 -6.71 -3.04 -5.34
CA PRO A 66 -7.20 -2.76 -3.99
C PRO A 66 -6.96 -3.90 -3.00
N GLU A 67 -6.99 -5.17 -3.43
CA GLU A 67 -6.72 -6.32 -2.55
C GLU A 67 -5.28 -6.33 -2.08
N LEU A 68 -4.34 -6.05 -2.99
CA LEU A 68 -2.92 -5.93 -2.65
C LEU A 68 -2.66 -4.74 -1.72
N SER A 69 -3.23 -3.57 -2.04
CA SER A 69 -3.05 -2.35 -1.23
C SER A 69 -3.67 -2.49 0.15
N GLU A 70 -4.84 -3.13 0.28
CA GLU A 70 -5.48 -3.42 1.56
C GLU A 70 -4.64 -4.39 2.40
N TYR A 71 -4.10 -5.43 1.78
CA TYR A 71 -3.22 -6.39 2.47
C TYR A 71 -1.95 -5.72 2.99
N LEU A 72 -1.22 -5.02 2.14
CA LEU A 72 -0.01 -4.29 2.53
C LEU A 72 -0.32 -3.21 3.58
N GLY A 73 -1.45 -2.52 3.42
CA GLY A 73 -1.94 -1.54 4.38
C GLY A 73 -2.24 -2.15 5.76
N THR A 74 -2.73 -3.39 5.82
CA THR A 74 -2.97 -4.11 7.09
C THR A 74 -1.65 -4.40 7.82
N ILE A 75 -0.64 -4.89 7.11
CA ILE A 75 0.70 -5.09 7.69
C ILE A 75 1.27 -3.75 8.15
N GLY A 76 1.22 -2.74 7.28
CA GLY A 76 1.75 -1.42 7.56
C GLY A 76 1.08 -0.73 8.75
N ALA A 77 -0.24 -0.80 8.86
CA ALA A 77 -1.00 -0.25 10.00
C ALA A 77 -0.60 -0.92 11.32
N ARG A 78 -0.46 -2.24 11.32
CA ARG A 78 -0.04 -3.01 12.51
C ARG A 78 1.39 -2.63 12.95
N LEU A 79 2.31 -2.48 11.99
CA LEU A 79 3.69 -2.06 12.26
C LEU A 79 3.78 -0.59 12.68
N SER A 80 3.09 0.32 11.99
CA SER A 80 3.09 1.76 12.31
C SER A 80 2.49 2.04 13.69
N GLN A 81 1.43 1.33 14.06
CA GLN A 81 0.87 1.38 15.41
C GLN A 81 1.89 0.91 16.46
N ALA A 82 2.61 -0.19 16.18
CA ALA A 82 3.66 -0.70 17.06
C ALA A 82 4.84 0.27 17.23
N MET A 83 5.12 1.08 16.20
CA MET A 83 6.11 2.16 16.24
C MET A 83 5.61 3.44 16.94
N GLY A 84 4.31 3.56 17.24
CA GLY A 84 3.71 4.80 17.71
C GLY A 84 3.74 5.92 16.68
N ALA A 85 3.75 5.57 15.39
CA ALA A 85 3.79 6.54 14.31
C ALA A 85 2.52 7.40 14.26
N ARG A 86 2.68 8.73 14.07
CA ARG A 86 1.58 9.69 14.03
C ARG A 86 1.13 10.04 12.61
N GLN A 87 1.89 9.62 11.61
CA GLN A 87 1.62 9.93 10.20
C GLN A 87 0.89 8.77 9.52
N ASP A 88 0.13 9.09 8.49
CA ASP A 88 -0.53 8.10 7.66
C ASP A 88 0.47 7.49 6.66
N PHE A 89 0.31 6.19 6.42
CA PHE A 89 1.08 5.45 5.42
C PHE A 89 0.17 4.96 4.29
N GLU A 90 0.67 5.07 3.07
CA GLU A 90 0.01 4.55 1.87
C GLU A 90 0.90 3.52 1.19
N PHE A 91 0.33 2.33 0.94
CA PHE A 91 1.06 1.21 0.36
C PHE A 91 0.56 0.91 -1.05
N PHE A 92 1.49 0.60 -1.94
CA PHE A 92 1.18 0.19 -3.32
C PHE A 92 2.14 -0.87 -3.82
N GLY A 93 1.66 -1.67 -4.79
CA GLY A 93 2.47 -2.67 -5.46
C GLY A 93 3.21 -2.11 -6.67
N VAL A 94 4.36 -2.71 -6.97
CA VAL A 94 5.11 -2.48 -8.22
C VAL A 94 5.32 -3.82 -8.91
N ARG A 95 4.94 -3.92 -10.17
CA ARG A 95 5.08 -5.14 -11.00
C ARG A 95 6.53 -5.30 -11.44
N ASP A 96 7.35 -5.79 -10.55
CA ASP A 96 8.77 -6.05 -10.79
C ASP A 96 9.15 -7.38 -10.10
N PRO A 97 9.76 -8.35 -10.79
CA PRO A 97 10.15 -9.62 -10.22
C PRO A 97 11.36 -9.52 -9.28
N THR A 98 12.03 -8.38 -9.23
CA THR A 98 13.16 -8.19 -8.31
C THR A 98 12.70 -8.06 -6.86
N ILE A 99 13.53 -8.54 -5.94
CA ILE A 99 13.30 -8.35 -4.51
C ILE A 99 13.61 -6.89 -4.17
N ASN A 100 12.57 -6.09 -3.90
CA ASN A 100 12.71 -4.69 -3.51
C ASN A 100 11.48 -4.17 -2.77
N ALA A 101 11.70 -3.20 -1.89
CA ALA A 101 10.72 -2.28 -1.34
C ALA A 101 11.41 -0.92 -1.15
N PHE A 102 10.65 0.13 -1.05
CA PHE A 102 11.19 1.47 -0.84
C PHE A 102 10.17 2.37 -0.18
N ALA A 103 10.65 3.27 0.65
CA ALA A 103 9.88 4.34 1.23
C ALA A 103 10.13 5.65 0.49
N LEU A 104 9.06 6.42 0.28
CA LEU A 104 9.11 7.77 -0.25
C LEU A 104 8.81 8.79 0.85
N PRO A 105 9.20 10.06 0.68
CA PRO A 105 8.85 11.12 1.61
C PRO A 105 7.34 11.16 1.89
N GLY A 106 6.95 11.46 3.13
CA GLY A 106 5.54 11.63 3.49
C GLY A 106 4.74 10.34 3.69
N GLY A 107 5.40 9.17 3.80
CA GLY A 107 4.75 7.93 4.23
C GLY A 107 4.21 7.04 3.11
N PHE A 108 4.71 7.18 1.89
CA PHE A 108 4.39 6.27 0.79
C PHE A 108 5.40 5.12 0.74
N VAL A 109 4.90 3.88 0.60
CA VAL A 109 5.74 2.67 0.57
C VAL A 109 5.38 1.83 -0.64
N GLY A 110 6.34 1.65 -1.53
CA GLY A 110 6.23 0.78 -2.70
C GLY A 110 6.82 -0.61 -2.41
N VAL A 111 6.11 -1.66 -2.82
CA VAL A 111 6.53 -3.05 -2.60
C VAL A 111 6.52 -3.79 -3.93
N HIS A 112 7.66 -4.33 -4.33
CA HIS A 112 7.77 -5.11 -5.56
C HIS A 112 7.09 -6.48 -5.41
N THR A 113 6.46 -6.95 -6.48
CA THR A 113 5.86 -8.29 -6.52
C THR A 113 6.89 -9.38 -6.26
N GLY A 114 8.15 -9.16 -6.65
CA GLY A 114 9.27 -10.06 -6.38
C GLY A 114 9.54 -10.26 -4.90
N LEU A 115 9.45 -9.21 -4.08
CA LEU A 115 9.60 -9.32 -2.63
C LEU A 115 8.49 -10.19 -2.03
N ILE A 116 7.22 -9.91 -2.38
CA ILE A 116 6.06 -10.64 -1.83
C ILE A 116 6.11 -12.13 -2.20
N THR A 117 6.52 -12.44 -3.44
CA THR A 117 6.60 -13.83 -3.91
C THR A 117 7.82 -14.59 -3.40
N ALA A 118 8.92 -13.89 -3.06
CA ALA A 118 10.15 -14.45 -2.52
C ALA A 118 10.11 -14.66 -0.99
N ALA A 119 9.27 -13.91 -0.27
CA ALA A 119 9.09 -14.11 1.16
C ALA A 119 8.48 -15.49 1.43
N ASP A 120 9.08 -16.30 2.30
CA ASP A 120 8.56 -17.61 2.66
C ASP A 120 7.51 -17.53 3.76
N THR A 121 7.61 -16.52 4.62
CA THR A 121 6.65 -16.20 5.69
C THR A 121 6.18 -14.76 5.62
N GLU A 122 5.01 -14.48 6.20
CA GLU A 122 4.52 -13.10 6.33
C GLU A 122 5.45 -12.25 7.20
N SER A 123 6.10 -12.85 8.18
CA SER A 123 7.08 -12.16 9.03
C SER A 123 8.32 -11.71 8.25
N GLU A 124 8.75 -12.44 7.22
CA GLU A 124 9.82 -11.98 6.32
C GLU A 124 9.39 -10.73 5.55
N LEU A 125 8.20 -10.72 4.96
CA LEU A 125 7.65 -9.54 4.29
C LEU A 125 7.49 -8.36 5.26
N ALA A 126 6.93 -8.62 6.43
CA ALA A 126 6.75 -7.62 7.48
C ALA A 126 8.08 -7.04 7.95
N SER A 127 9.18 -7.83 7.96
CA SER A 127 10.50 -7.35 8.36
C SER A 127 11.06 -6.27 7.43
N VAL A 128 10.86 -6.43 6.12
CA VAL A 128 11.26 -5.43 5.13
C VAL A 128 10.36 -4.19 5.24
N ILE A 129 9.05 -4.37 5.35
CA ILE A 129 8.12 -3.24 5.52
C ILE A 129 8.46 -2.47 6.82
N ALA A 130 8.78 -3.17 7.92
CA ALA A 130 9.17 -2.52 9.17
C ALA A 130 10.46 -1.68 9.02
N HIS A 131 11.42 -2.19 8.25
CA HIS A 131 12.65 -1.46 7.93
C HIS A 131 12.33 -0.18 7.13
N GLU A 132 11.50 -0.27 6.09
CA GLU A 132 11.08 0.89 5.28
C GLU A 132 10.30 1.92 6.11
N LEU A 133 9.37 1.46 6.96
CA LEU A 133 8.65 2.34 7.88
C LEU A 133 9.58 3.04 8.87
N SER A 134 10.66 2.38 9.28
CA SER A 134 11.67 2.98 10.16
C SER A 134 12.39 4.14 9.49
N HIS A 135 12.72 4.02 8.19
CA HIS A 135 13.31 5.13 7.44
C HIS A 135 12.41 6.37 7.40
N VAL A 136 11.09 6.16 7.30
CA VAL A 136 10.11 7.25 7.29
C VAL A 136 9.93 7.84 8.70
N THR A 137 9.71 6.99 9.71
CA THR A 137 9.46 7.45 11.10
C THR A 137 10.66 8.15 11.71
N GLN A 138 11.88 7.72 11.35
CA GLN A 138 13.14 8.35 11.73
C GLN A 138 13.53 9.52 10.82
N ARG A 139 12.72 9.81 9.80
CA ARG A 139 12.94 10.92 8.85
C ARG A 139 14.31 10.88 8.18
N HIS A 140 14.80 9.66 7.86
CA HIS A 140 16.15 9.49 7.29
C HIS A 140 16.33 10.25 5.97
N ILE A 141 15.29 10.29 5.11
CA ILE A 141 15.32 11.07 3.86
C ILE A 141 15.48 12.56 4.16
N ALA A 142 14.66 13.12 5.07
CA ALA A 142 14.74 14.53 5.42
C ALA A 142 16.12 14.90 6.01
N ARG A 143 16.66 14.04 6.88
CA ARG A 143 17.99 14.22 7.48
C ARG A 143 19.12 14.12 6.45
N MET A 144 19.01 13.20 5.49
CA MET A 144 19.96 13.08 4.38
C MET A 144 19.96 14.32 3.49
N LEU A 145 18.74 14.84 3.17
CA LEU A 145 18.58 16.06 2.38
C LEU A 145 19.10 17.30 3.11
N GLY A 146 18.87 17.39 4.42
CA GLY A 146 19.40 18.45 5.27
C GLY A 146 20.91 18.53 5.30
N GLN A 147 21.60 17.42 5.11
CA GLN A 147 23.07 17.39 5.02
C GLN A 147 23.60 17.87 3.65
N GLN A 148 22.77 17.85 2.61
CA GLN A 148 23.15 18.23 1.24
C GLN A 148 22.60 19.62 0.87
N LYS A 149 23.20 20.67 1.40
CA LYS A 149 22.77 22.08 1.32
C LYS A 149 22.50 22.68 -0.07
N GLN A 150 22.52 21.92 -1.17
CA GLN A 150 22.51 22.48 -2.53
C GLN A 150 21.50 21.86 -3.51
N MET A 151 20.66 20.91 -3.12
CA MET A 151 19.70 20.30 -4.06
C MET A 151 18.33 20.92 -4.01
N GLN A 152 17.83 21.39 -5.14
CA GLN A 152 16.44 21.88 -5.27
C GLN A 152 15.45 20.71 -5.28
N LEU A 153 14.31 20.85 -4.60
CA LEU A 153 13.25 19.83 -4.48
C LEU A 153 12.84 19.16 -5.81
N PRO A 154 12.71 19.86 -6.95
CA PRO A 154 12.40 19.23 -8.24
C PRO A 154 13.46 18.24 -8.72
N VAL A 155 14.74 18.48 -8.44
CA VAL A 155 15.84 17.57 -8.79
C VAL A 155 15.75 16.29 -7.97
N LEU A 156 15.38 16.39 -6.71
CA LEU A 156 15.19 15.24 -5.81
C LEU A 156 13.99 14.38 -6.22
N ALA A 157 12.87 15.00 -6.62
CA ALA A 157 11.72 14.31 -7.16
C ALA A 157 12.06 13.55 -8.46
N ALA A 158 12.80 14.21 -9.37
CA ALA A 158 13.26 13.60 -10.61
C ALA A 158 14.26 12.46 -10.37
N MET A 159 15.15 12.60 -9.37
CA MET A 159 16.09 11.56 -8.97
C MET A 159 15.41 10.36 -8.35
N ALA A 160 14.42 10.55 -7.44
CA ALA A 160 13.64 9.47 -6.87
C ALA A 160 12.84 8.74 -7.94
N ALA A 161 12.18 9.47 -8.85
CA ALA A 161 11.48 8.89 -10.00
C ALA A 161 12.43 8.11 -10.92
N ALA A 162 13.62 8.63 -11.23
CA ALA A 162 14.60 7.96 -12.06
C ALA A 162 15.15 6.66 -11.45
N LEU A 163 15.29 6.61 -10.11
CA LEU A 163 15.70 5.38 -9.40
C LEU A 163 14.67 4.28 -9.49
N LEU A 164 13.39 4.65 -9.42
CA LEU A 164 12.27 3.72 -9.41
C LEU A 164 11.90 3.27 -10.83
N LEU A 165 11.97 4.18 -11.81
CA LEU A 165 11.56 3.98 -13.19
C LEU A 165 12.70 3.67 -14.16
N GLY A 166 13.93 4.03 -13.81
CA GLY A 166 15.09 4.05 -14.71
C GLY A 166 15.56 2.69 -15.24
N ARG A 167 14.96 1.59 -14.78
CA ARG A 167 15.22 0.23 -15.26
C ARG A 167 14.23 -0.25 -16.31
N SER A 168 13.05 0.36 -16.35
CA SER A 168 11.93 -0.09 -17.20
C SER A 168 11.97 0.48 -18.62
N ARG A 169 12.75 1.54 -18.86
CA ARG A 169 12.82 2.21 -20.18
C ARG A 169 14.22 2.73 -20.49
N PRO A 170 15.14 1.85 -20.93
CA PRO A 170 16.44 2.29 -21.42
C PRO A 170 16.36 3.22 -22.65
N ASP A 171 15.28 3.18 -23.38
CA ASP A 171 14.99 3.97 -24.59
C ASP A 171 14.65 5.43 -24.28
N LEU A 172 14.19 5.79 -23.09
CA LEU A 172 14.05 7.17 -22.62
C LEU A 172 15.38 7.75 -22.12
N ALA A 173 16.39 6.93 -21.89
CA ALA A 173 17.76 7.31 -21.57
C ALA A 173 18.55 7.72 -22.83
N GLY A 174 17.94 8.48 -23.73
CA GLY A 174 18.57 9.01 -24.94
C GLY A 174 19.74 9.96 -24.63
N GLY A 175 20.81 9.41 -24.11
CA GLY A 175 22.07 10.07 -23.88
C GLY A 175 22.83 9.48 -22.68
N ALA A 176 24.09 9.11 -22.86
CA ALA A 176 25.00 8.61 -21.83
C ALA A 176 25.04 9.47 -20.54
N SER A 177 24.59 10.73 -20.60
CA SER A 177 24.52 11.66 -19.48
C SER A 177 23.43 11.29 -18.47
N VAL A 178 22.29 10.71 -18.89
CA VAL A 178 21.18 10.34 -17.99
C VAL A 178 21.49 9.04 -17.24
N ALA A 179 22.14 8.08 -17.87
CA ALA A 179 22.57 6.84 -17.22
C ALA A 179 23.65 7.09 -16.15
N VAL A 180 24.60 7.99 -16.41
CA VAL A 180 25.63 8.40 -15.44
C VAL A 180 25.00 9.19 -14.28
N GLN A 181 24.07 10.08 -14.55
CA GLN A 181 23.32 10.82 -13.53
C GLN A 181 22.42 9.89 -12.71
N GLY A 182 21.78 8.90 -13.33
CA GLY A 182 20.98 7.89 -12.65
C GLY A 182 21.80 6.99 -11.72
N ALA A 183 22.99 6.57 -12.15
CA ALA A 183 23.92 5.79 -11.33
C ALA A 183 24.50 6.62 -10.16
N ALA A 184 24.86 7.89 -10.41
CA ALA A 184 25.29 8.83 -9.38
C ALA A 184 24.16 9.13 -8.37
N ALA A 185 22.93 9.29 -8.86
CA ALA A 185 21.75 9.45 -8.04
C ALA A 185 21.46 8.21 -7.17
N SER A 186 21.64 7.02 -7.73
CA SER A 186 21.51 5.76 -7.00
C SER A 186 22.54 5.62 -5.88
N ALA A 187 23.81 5.95 -6.16
CA ALA A 187 24.86 5.94 -5.14
C ALA A 187 24.64 7.03 -4.06
N GLN A 188 23.99 8.13 -4.42
CA GLN A 188 23.74 9.27 -3.55
C GLN A 188 22.50 9.06 -2.64
N LEU A 189 21.59 8.16 -3.01
CA LEU A 189 20.42 7.78 -2.22
C LEU A 189 20.65 6.49 -1.39
N SER A 190 21.84 5.88 -1.43
CA SER A 190 22.14 4.81 -0.47
C SER A 190 22.21 5.42 0.93
N TYR A 191 21.44 4.84 1.85
CA TYR A 191 21.45 5.29 3.24
C TYR A 191 22.79 5.03 3.90
N SER A 192 23.18 5.91 4.82
CA SER A 192 24.41 5.70 5.59
C SER A 192 24.29 4.43 6.44
N ARG A 193 25.41 3.81 6.80
CA ARG A 193 25.45 2.63 7.65
C ARG A 193 24.73 2.87 9.01
N ASP A 194 24.76 4.09 9.50
CA ASP A 194 24.13 4.45 10.76
C ASP A 194 22.60 4.51 10.61
N PHE A 195 22.09 5.02 9.50
CA PHE A 195 20.66 5.00 9.19
C PHE A 195 20.14 3.58 8.99
N GLU A 196 20.93 2.71 8.34
CA GLU A 196 20.59 1.30 8.19
C GLU A 196 20.49 0.58 9.54
N ARG A 197 21.48 0.77 10.45
CA ARG A 197 21.46 0.21 11.80
C ARG A 197 20.29 0.72 12.63
N ASP A 198 19.94 1.99 12.48
CA ASP A 198 18.81 2.60 13.17
C ASP A 198 17.47 2.05 12.66
N ALA A 199 17.35 1.87 11.34
CA ALA A 199 16.19 1.26 10.70
C ALA A 199 16.04 -0.22 11.10
N ASP A 200 17.13 -1.01 11.13
CA ASP A 200 17.12 -2.39 11.56
C ASP A 200 16.65 -2.51 13.01
N ARG A 201 17.21 -1.69 13.90
CA ARG A 201 16.87 -1.72 15.34
C ARG A 201 15.41 -1.35 15.58
N THR A 202 14.94 -0.27 14.97
CA THR A 202 13.57 0.21 15.13
C THR A 202 12.59 -0.75 14.48
N GLY A 203 12.91 -1.26 13.29
CA GLY A 203 12.10 -2.25 12.58
C GLY A 203 11.97 -3.56 13.36
N LEU A 204 13.06 -4.04 13.96
CA LEU A 204 13.03 -5.24 14.79
C LEU A 204 12.14 -5.07 16.03
N GLN A 205 12.22 -3.92 16.69
CA GLN A 205 11.35 -3.59 17.84
C GLN A 205 9.87 -3.56 17.39
N ALA A 206 9.59 -2.99 16.23
CA ALA A 206 8.24 -2.97 15.66
C ALA A 206 7.71 -4.37 15.36
N LEU A 207 8.53 -5.27 14.78
CA LEU A 207 8.16 -6.68 14.57
C LEU A 207 7.72 -7.36 15.86
N ILE A 208 8.53 -7.23 16.91
CA ILE A 208 8.25 -7.81 18.24
C ILE A 208 6.92 -7.28 18.79
N ALA A 209 6.76 -5.95 18.79
CA ALA A 209 5.57 -5.29 19.33
C ALA A 209 4.32 -5.58 18.50
N ALA A 210 4.45 -5.68 17.17
CA ALA A 210 3.38 -6.06 16.26
C ALA A 210 3.07 -7.57 16.26
N GLY A 211 3.85 -8.40 16.96
CA GLY A 211 3.63 -9.85 17.08
C GLY A 211 4.00 -10.63 15.83
N TYR A 212 4.95 -10.19 15.04
CA TYR A 212 5.63 -10.95 13.99
C TYR A 212 6.87 -11.67 14.55
N ASP A 213 7.37 -12.68 13.83
CA ASP A 213 8.62 -13.33 14.23
C ASP A 213 9.83 -12.41 14.00
N PRO A 214 10.50 -11.93 15.03
CA PRO A 214 11.64 -11.04 14.86
C PRO A 214 12.86 -11.72 14.21
N ARG A 215 12.95 -13.06 14.23
CA ARG A 215 14.03 -13.81 13.57
C ARG A 215 13.95 -13.71 12.04
N ALA A 216 12.77 -13.43 11.53
CA ALA A 216 12.52 -13.32 10.09
C ALA A 216 13.37 -12.22 9.42
N MET A 217 13.74 -11.16 10.14
CA MET A 217 14.63 -10.11 9.61
C MET A 217 16.01 -10.67 9.24
N ALA A 218 16.65 -11.40 10.14
CA ALA A 218 17.96 -11.99 9.88
C ALA A 218 17.89 -13.07 8.79
N VAL A 219 16.85 -13.91 8.82
CA VAL A 219 16.60 -14.94 7.78
C VAL A 219 16.45 -14.31 6.40
N PHE A 220 15.72 -13.21 6.32
CA PHE A 220 15.53 -12.50 5.06
C PHE A 220 16.81 -11.81 4.56
N PHE A 221 17.60 -11.24 5.44
CA PHE A 221 18.92 -10.69 5.10
C PHE A 221 19.86 -11.77 4.54
N GLU A 222 19.88 -12.96 5.13
CA GLU A 222 20.64 -14.09 4.58
C GLU A 222 20.12 -14.53 3.20
N LYS A 223 18.79 -14.50 3.00
CA LYS A 223 18.17 -14.79 1.69
C LYS A 223 18.62 -13.76 0.65
N LEU A 224 18.61 -12.47 0.98
CA LEU A 224 19.12 -11.41 0.10
C LEU A 224 20.61 -11.60 -0.23
N GLN A 225 21.43 -11.91 0.76
CA GLN A 225 22.86 -12.14 0.55
C GLN A 225 23.12 -13.37 -0.35
N ARG A 226 22.34 -14.43 -0.19
CA ARG A 226 22.42 -15.62 -1.07
C ARG A 226 21.98 -15.31 -2.50
N SER A 227 20.91 -14.53 -2.68
CA SER A 227 20.44 -14.15 -4.02
C SER A 227 21.47 -13.32 -4.79
N GLN A 228 22.26 -12.49 -4.09
CA GLN A 228 23.36 -11.74 -4.68
C GLN A 228 24.46 -12.64 -5.27
N ARG A 229 24.76 -13.76 -4.62
CA ARG A 229 25.83 -14.70 -5.07
C ARG A 229 25.42 -15.55 -6.28
N VAL A 230 24.12 -15.70 -6.51
CA VAL A 230 23.57 -16.56 -7.58
C VAL A 230 23.22 -15.78 -8.84
N SER A 231 23.22 -14.46 -8.80
CA SER A 231 22.98 -13.62 -10.00
C SER A 231 24.17 -13.69 -10.95
N ASP A 232 24.05 -14.52 -12.00
CA ASP A 232 25.12 -14.77 -13.01
C ASP A 232 25.51 -13.51 -13.80
N ASP A 233 24.65 -12.47 -13.82
CA ASP A 233 24.85 -11.23 -14.57
C ASP A 233 25.53 -10.11 -13.75
N GLY A 234 25.90 -10.40 -12.50
CA GLY A 234 26.54 -9.42 -11.60
C GLY A 234 25.62 -8.27 -11.18
N THR A 235 24.34 -8.32 -11.49
CA THR A 235 23.39 -7.27 -11.10
C THR A 235 22.89 -7.48 -9.67
N LEU A 236 23.15 -6.48 -8.81
CA LEU A 236 22.64 -6.48 -7.44
C LEU A 236 21.11 -6.37 -7.44
N PRO A 237 20.39 -7.17 -6.59
CA PRO A 237 18.99 -6.94 -6.32
C PRO A 237 18.72 -5.46 -5.99
N GLY A 238 17.60 -4.94 -6.46
CA GLY A 238 17.25 -3.52 -6.28
C GLY A 238 17.39 -3.04 -4.83
N TYR A 239 16.93 -3.84 -3.90
CA TYR A 239 17.02 -3.58 -2.48
C TYR A 239 18.46 -3.41 -1.98
N LEU A 240 19.38 -4.27 -2.38
CA LEU A 240 20.76 -4.23 -1.92
C LEU A 240 21.58 -3.03 -2.42
N ARG A 241 21.07 -2.33 -3.44
CA ARG A 241 21.72 -1.10 -3.95
C ARG A 241 21.45 0.11 -3.05
N THR A 242 20.28 0.17 -2.44
CA THR A 242 19.89 1.25 -1.53
C THR A 242 20.12 0.86 -0.07
N HIS A 243 20.02 -0.44 0.26
CA HIS A 243 20.17 -1.02 1.59
C HIS A 243 21.21 -2.14 1.58
N PRO A 244 22.51 -1.84 1.62
CA PRO A 244 23.56 -2.88 1.62
C PRO A 244 23.44 -3.79 2.83
N VAL A 245 23.28 -5.10 2.61
CA VAL A 245 23.22 -6.09 3.67
C VAL A 245 24.64 -6.62 3.92
N THR A 246 25.20 -6.24 5.07
CA THR A 246 26.52 -6.70 5.52
C THR A 246 26.40 -7.88 6.48
N THR A 247 27.46 -8.66 6.62
CA THR A 247 27.53 -9.74 7.62
C THR A 247 27.32 -9.20 9.04
N GLU A 248 27.77 -7.94 9.29
CA GLU A 248 27.59 -7.27 10.57
C GLU A 248 26.08 -7.03 10.88
N ARG A 249 25.28 -6.55 9.90
CA ARG A 249 23.83 -6.35 10.07
C ARG A 249 23.12 -7.67 10.36
N ILE A 250 23.50 -8.75 9.66
CA ILE A 250 22.93 -10.09 9.90
C ILE A 250 23.24 -10.52 11.34
N ALA A 251 24.52 -10.43 11.76
CA ALA A 251 24.95 -10.83 13.11
C ALA A 251 24.26 -9.97 14.19
N ASP A 252 24.12 -8.66 14.00
CA ASP A 252 23.43 -7.78 14.96
C ASP A 252 21.95 -8.18 15.10
N ALA A 253 21.25 -8.41 14.00
CA ALA A 253 19.86 -8.87 14.02
C ALA A 253 19.72 -10.23 14.75
N GLN A 254 20.61 -11.19 14.46
CA GLN A 254 20.62 -12.50 15.14
C GLN A 254 20.88 -12.36 16.64
N ASN A 255 21.88 -11.57 17.03
CA ASN A 255 22.24 -11.38 18.44
C ASN A 255 21.10 -10.75 19.25
N ARG A 256 20.39 -9.78 18.67
CA ARG A 256 19.25 -9.10 19.33
C ARG A 256 18.09 -10.05 19.63
N VAL A 257 17.90 -11.09 18.83
CA VAL A 257 16.79 -12.04 18.99
C VAL A 257 17.23 -13.35 19.67
N ALA A 258 18.52 -13.57 19.87
CA ALA A 258 19.05 -14.84 20.40
C ALA A 258 18.47 -15.21 21.76
N ALA A 259 18.29 -14.24 22.66
CA ALA A 259 17.75 -14.44 23.99
C ALA A 259 16.19 -14.47 24.04
N LEU A 260 15.50 -14.17 22.94
CA LEU A 260 14.05 -14.18 22.93
C LEU A 260 13.52 -15.61 22.91
N PRO A 261 12.47 -15.93 23.71
CA PRO A 261 11.85 -17.24 23.67
C PRO A 261 11.27 -17.49 22.26
N TYR A 262 11.32 -18.76 21.84
CA TYR A 262 10.65 -19.15 20.61
C TYR A 262 9.13 -19.03 20.78
N LYS A 263 8.49 -18.31 19.83
CA LYS A 263 7.04 -18.20 19.74
C LYS A 263 6.64 -18.47 18.30
N GLN A 264 5.63 -19.32 18.11
CA GLN A 264 5.10 -19.56 16.77
C GLN A 264 4.32 -18.33 16.29
N HIS A 265 4.60 -17.89 15.08
CA HIS A 265 3.94 -16.77 14.41
C HIS A 265 3.32 -17.29 13.09
N PRO A 266 2.04 -17.69 13.11
CA PRO A 266 1.39 -18.19 11.91
C PRO A 266 1.19 -17.05 10.90
N ASP A 267 1.38 -17.37 9.63
CA ASP A 267 1.06 -16.48 8.53
C ASP A 267 -0.45 -16.25 8.45
N SER A 268 -0.87 -15.06 8.03
CA SER A 268 -2.27 -14.79 7.71
C SER A 268 -2.67 -15.55 6.44
N VAL A 269 -3.96 -15.81 6.30
CA VAL A 269 -4.47 -16.41 5.07
C VAL A 269 -4.27 -15.46 3.89
N GLU A 270 -4.42 -14.17 4.10
CA GLU A 270 -4.24 -13.11 3.10
C GLU A 270 -2.84 -13.15 2.49
N PHE A 271 -1.80 -13.41 3.28
CA PHE A 271 -0.44 -13.61 2.77
C PHE A 271 -0.37 -14.68 1.69
N HIS A 272 -0.96 -15.84 1.96
CA HIS A 272 -0.99 -16.95 1.01
C HIS A 272 -1.84 -16.65 -0.21
N LEU A 273 -2.98 -15.97 -0.04
CA LEU A 273 -3.87 -15.58 -1.14
C LEU A 273 -3.21 -14.55 -2.06
N VAL A 274 -2.59 -13.51 -1.51
CA VAL A 274 -1.89 -12.47 -2.29
C VAL A 274 -0.72 -13.07 -3.06
N ARG A 275 0.10 -13.90 -2.43
CA ARG A 275 1.19 -14.60 -3.13
C ARG A 275 0.67 -15.47 -4.26
N ALA A 276 -0.40 -16.22 -4.05
CA ALA A 276 -1.01 -17.06 -5.07
C ALA A 276 -1.60 -16.22 -6.21
N LYS A 277 -2.26 -15.09 -5.90
CA LYS A 277 -2.75 -14.13 -6.88
C LYS A 277 -1.62 -13.64 -7.79
N LEU A 278 -0.56 -13.08 -7.20
CA LEU A 278 0.58 -12.54 -7.95
C LEU A 278 1.27 -13.61 -8.82
N ARG A 279 1.42 -14.83 -8.29
CA ARG A 279 1.97 -15.96 -9.06
C ARG A 279 1.03 -16.40 -10.19
N SER A 280 -0.29 -16.31 -9.99
CA SER A 280 -1.27 -16.66 -11.02
C SER A 280 -1.33 -15.65 -12.18
N GLU A 281 -0.89 -14.42 -11.97
CA GLU A 281 -0.86 -13.35 -12.98
C GLU A 281 0.37 -13.41 -13.89
N GLY A 282 1.43 -14.13 -13.49
CA GLY A 282 2.67 -14.22 -14.23
C GLY A 282 2.64 -15.28 -15.35
N GLY A 283 3.54 -15.15 -16.33
CA GLY A 283 3.82 -16.14 -17.35
C GLY A 283 2.63 -16.49 -18.27
N ASP A 284 2.78 -17.62 -18.99
CA ASP A 284 1.70 -18.16 -19.83
C ASP A 284 0.56 -18.75 -18.99
N ALA A 285 -0.69 -18.47 -19.40
CA ALA A 285 -1.87 -18.87 -18.62
C ALA A 285 -2.01 -20.39 -18.46
N GLN A 286 -1.74 -21.17 -19.53
CA GLN A 286 -1.88 -22.63 -19.48
C GLN A 286 -0.78 -23.28 -18.64
N ASN A 287 0.46 -22.80 -18.76
CA ASN A 287 1.57 -23.26 -17.92
C ASN A 287 1.31 -22.95 -16.43
N THR A 288 0.73 -21.80 -16.15
CA THR A 288 0.36 -21.42 -14.78
C THR A 288 -0.72 -22.34 -14.22
N VAL A 289 -1.74 -22.70 -15.01
CA VAL A 289 -2.74 -23.70 -14.60
C VAL A 289 -2.08 -25.01 -14.25
N THR A 290 -1.21 -25.54 -15.15
CA THR A 290 -0.50 -26.81 -14.92
C THR A 290 0.34 -26.79 -13.64
N LEU A 291 1.01 -25.66 -13.36
CA LEU A 291 1.80 -25.48 -12.14
C LEU A 291 0.92 -25.59 -10.88
N PHE A 292 -0.21 -24.88 -10.85
CA PHE A 292 -1.10 -24.93 -9.69
C PHE A 292 -1.87 -26.25 -9.59
N GLU A 293 -2.30 -26.87 -10.70
CA GLU A 293 -2.90 -28.22 -10.72
C GLU A 293 -1.95 -29.25 -10.09
N ARG A 294 -0.68 -29.20 -10.48
CA ARG A 294 0.36 -30.07 -9.90
C ARG A 294 0.58 -29.80 -8.43
N SER A 295 0.69 -28.51 -8.03
CA SER A 295 0.85 -28.14 -6.62
C SER A 295 -0.27 -28.68 -5.75
N VAL A 296 -1.53 -28.58 -6.22
CA VAL A 296 -2.71 -29.08 -5.49
C VAL A 296 -2.75 -30.61 -5.45
N SER A 297 -2.50 -31.28 -6.58
CA SER A 297 -2.57 -32.75 -6.68
C SER A 297 -1.48 -33.45 -5.87
N GLU A 298 -0.26 -32.91 -5.89
CA GLU A 298 0.89 -33.45 -5.14
C GLU A 298 0.95 -32.93 -3.69
N LYS A 299 0.00 -32.08 -3.27
CA LYS A 299 -0.04 -31.43 -1.95
C LYS A 299 1.26 -30.66 -1.62
N ARG A 300 1.89 -30.08 -2.65
CA ARG A 300 3.11 -29.27 -2.51
C ARG A 300 2.76 -27.79 -2.35
N TYR A 301 2.21 -27.45 -1.21
CA TYR A 301 1.82 -26.08 -0.84
C TYR A 301 2.03 -25.80 0.64
N ALA A 302 2.33 -24.57 0.98
CA ALA A 302 2.38 -24.12 2.36
C ALA A 302 0.96 -23.92 2.95
N ASN A 303 -0.01 -23.59 2.10
CA ASN A 303 -1.40 -23.35 2.47
C ASN A 303 -2.34 -23.83 1.35
N GLU A 304 -3.29 -24.70 1.69
CA GLU A 304 -4.21 -25.29 0.71
C GLU A 304 -5.13 -24.25 0.08
N ALA A 305 -5.68 -23.33 0.90
CA ALA A 305 -6.55 -22.29 0.39
C ALA A 305 -5.82 -21.36 -0.59
N GLY A 306 -4.58 -20.99 -0.30
CA GLY A 306 -3.73 -20.23 -1.21
C GLY A 306 -3.47 -20.98 -2.54
N ALA A 307 -3.13 -22.27 -2.48
CA ALA A 307 -2.91 -23.06 -3.68
C ALA A 307 -4.18 -23.18 -4.57
N ARG A 308 -5.34 -23.45 -3.95
CA ARG A 308 -6.64 -23.50 -4.66
C ARG A 308 -7.06 -22.13 -5.20
N TYR A 309 -6.85 -21.06 -4.44
CA TYR A 309 -7.08 -19.68 -4.90
C TYR A 309 -6.27 -19.38 -6.17
N GLY A 310 -4.97 -19.73 -6.16
CA GLY A 310 -4.10 -19.57 -7.31
C GLY A 310 -4.57 -20.38 -8.53
N LEU A 311 -5.03 -21.62 -8.30
CA LEU A 311 -5.58 -22.47 -9.36
C LEU A 311 -6.87 -21.87 -9.95
N VAL A 312 -7.81 -21.43 -9.12
CA VAL A 312 -9.04 -20.76 -9.59
C VAL A 312 -8.71 -19.52 -10.41
N SER A 313 -7.79 -18.68 -9.93
CA SER A 313 -7.36 -17.47 -10.63
C SER A 313 -6.69 -17.79 -11.98
N ALA A 314 -5.82 -18.80 -12.02
CA ALA A 314 -5.17 -19.26 -13.25
C ALA A 314 -6.18 -19.83 -14.27
N LEU A 315 -7.17 -20.61 -13.81
CA LEU A 315 -8.25 -21.16 -14.65
C LEU A 315 -9.11 -20.06 -15.26
N LEU A 316 -9.45 -19.00 -14.48
CA LEU A 316 -10.16 -17.85 -15.01
C LEU A 316 -9.35 -17.12 -16.09
N ARG A 317 -8.05 -16.90 -15.85
CA ARG A 317 -7.15 -16.30 -16.84
C ARG A 317 -7.03 -17.13 -18.11
N ALA A 318 -7.05 -18.47 -17.99
CA ALA A 318 -7.07 -19.41 -19.11
C ALA A 318 -8.48 -19.54 -19.74
N ARG A 319 -9.49 -18.76 -19.32
CA ARG A 319 -10.89 -18.80 -19.79
C ARG A 319 -11.58 -20.16 -19.58
N ARG A 320 -11.16 -20.94 -18.59
CA ARG A 320 -11.72 -22.24 -18.20
C ARG A 320 -12.75 -22.08 -17.09
N ALA A 321 -13.82 -21.30 -17.35
CA ALA A 321 -14.80 -20.87 -16.34
C ALA A 321 -15.46 -22.02 -15.57
N GLN A 322 -15.84 -23.11 -16.23
CA GLN A 322 -16.45 -24.28 -15.57
C GLN A 322 -15.49 -25.00 -14.63
N ALA A 323 -14.23 -25.17 -15.05
CA ALA A 323 -13.19 -25.73 -14.21
C ALA A 323 -12.90 -24.83 -13.00
N ALA A 324 -12.89 -23.50 -13.21
CA ALA A 324 -12.74 -22.54 -12.13
C ALA A 324 -13.89 -22.64 -11.11
N ALA A 325 -15.14 -22.85 -11.55
CA ALA A 325 -16.29 -23.04 -10.65
C ALA A 325 -16.16 -24.33 -9.82
N ALA A 326 -15.74 -25.43 -10.44
CA ALA A 326 -15.52 -26.70 -9.74
C ALA A 326 -14.41 -26.58 -8.68
N GLU A 327 -13.31 -25.89 -8.99
CA GLU A 327 -12.23 -25.69 -8.03
C GLU A 327 -12.58 -24.65 -6.97
N MET A 328 -13.39 -23.64 -7.30
CA MET A 328 -13.91 -22.66 -6.33
C MET A 328 -14.74 -23.35 -5.24
N ALA A 329 -15.55 -24.35 -5.58
CA ALA A 329 -16.28 -25.14 -4.60
C ALA A 329 -15.35 -25.85 -3.60
N LYS A 330 -14.20 -26.36 -4.06
CA LYS A 330 -13.18 -26.97 -3.19
C LYS A 330 -12.45 -25.92 -2.34
N LEU A 331 -12.19 -24.74 -2.90
CA LEU A 331 -11.66 -23.62 -2.10
C LEU A 331 -12.61 -23.26 -0.95
N ARG A 332 -13.92 -23.18 -1.22
CA ARG A 332 -14.94 -22.93 -0.16
C ARG A 332 -14.97 -24.02 0.90
N ALA A 333 -14.69 -25.26 0.53
CA ALA A 333 -14.65 -26.38 1.50
C ALA A 333 -13.48 -26.25 2.50
N THR A 334 -12.47 -25.43 2.23
CA THR A 334 -11.41 -25.10 3.20
C THR A 334 -11.88 -24.17 4.34
N ALA A 335 -13.12 -23.69 4.29
CA ALA A 335 -13.74 -22.77 5.26
C ALA A 335 -12.98 -21.43 5.44
N VAL A 336 -12.14 -21.06 4.50
CA VAL A 336 -11.41 -19.78 4.51
C VAL A 336 -12.37 -18.61 4.30
N SER A 337 -12.27 -17.60 5.16
CA SER A 337 -13.05 -16.36 5.11
C SER A 337 -12.14 -15.17 4.83
N SER A 338 -12.28 -14.56 3.65
CA SER A 338 -11.46 -13.42 3.22
C SER A 338 -12.20 -12.63 2.14
N PRO A 339 -12.10 -11.28 2.12
CA PRO A 339 -12.61 -10.45 1.02
C PRO A 339 -12.13 -10.93 -0.36
N MET A 340 -10.87 -11.37 -0.46
CA MET A 340 -10.27 -11.86 -1.70
C MET A 340 -10.96 -13.12 -2.24
N VAL A 341 -11.41 -14.03 -1.35
CA VAL A 341 -12.14 -15.24 -1.74
C VAL A 341 -13.53 -14.88 -2.26
N GLU A 342 -14.16 -13.87 -1.67
CA GLU A 342 -15.48 -13.39 -2.10
C GLU A 342 -15.42 -12.70 -3.47
N THR A 343 -14.43 -11.86 -3.70
CA THR A 343 -14.22 -11.23 -5.02
C THR A 343 -13.88 -12.27 -6.09
N LEU A 344 -13.07 -13.28 -5.76
CA LEU A 344 -12.75 -14.36 -6.68
C LEU A 344 -14.00 -15.18 -7.03
N GLU A 345 -14.85 -15.53 -6.06
CA GLU A 345 -16.11 -16.23 -6.34
C GLU A 345 -17.03 -15.41 -7.25
N ALA A 346 -17.14 -14.10 -7.00
CA ALA A 346 -17.93 -13.25 -7.86
C ALA A 346 -17.43 -13.27 -9.31
N ARG A 347 -16.11 -13.21 -9.52
CA ARG A 347 -15.49 -13.33 -10.86
C ARG A 347 -15.76 -14.70 -11.50
N VAL A 348 -15.70 -15.78 -10.72
CA VAL A 348 -16.04 -17.14 -11.22
C VAL A 348 -17.50 -17.21 -11.67
N ARG A 349 -18.42 -16.64 -10.89
CA ARG A 349 -19.84 -16.58 -11.23
C ARG A 349 -20.11 -15.75 -12.48
N GLN A 350 -19.49 -14.56 -12.59
CA GLN A 350 -19.58 -13.73 -13.81
C GLN A 350 -19.05 -14.50 -15.04
N ALA A 351 -17.91 -15.17 -14.93
CA ALA A 351 -17.35 -15.96 -16.03
C ALA A 351 -18.29 -17.10 -16.47
N ASN A 352 -19.11 -17.61 -15.56
CA ASN A 352 -20.16 -18.61 -15.83
C ASN A 352 -21.54 -17.98 -16.10
N LYS A 353 -21.63 -16.66 -16.32
CA LYS A 353 -22.84 -15.90 -16.61
C LYS A 353 -23.90 -15.90 -15.46
N ASP A 354 -23.50 -16.24 -14.26
CA ASP A 354 -24.33 -16.15 -13.03
C ASP A 354 -24.15 -14.79 -12.38
N VAL A 355 -24.67 -13.73 -13.03
CA VAL A 355 -24.57 -12.35 -12.54
C VAL A 355 -25.32 -12.18 -11.22
N ALA A 356 -26.52 -12.79 -11.08
CA ALA A 356 -27.32 -12.69 -9.87
C ALA A 356 -26.61 -13.33 -8.66
N GLY A 357 -25.96 -14.48 -8.88
CA GLY A 357 -25.12 -15.11 -7.87
C GLY A 357 -23.91 -14.28 -7.49
N ALA A 358 -23.24 -13.63 -8.44
CA ALA A 358 -22.12 -12.74 -8.18
C ALA A 358 -22.54 -11.55 -7.31
N GLU A 359 -23.64 -10.86 -7.64
CA GLU A 359 -24.18 -9.76 -6.84
C GLU A 359 -24.54 -10.18 -5.42
N LYS A 360 -25.20 -11.35 -5.28
CA LYS A 360 -25.56 -11.89 -3.95
C LYS A 360 -24.34 -12.12 -3.08
N VAL A 361 -23.29 -12.74 -3.64
CA VAL A 361 -22.03 -12.98 -2.92
C VAL A 361 -21.40 -11.67 -2.48
N LEU A 362 -21.28 -10.68 -3.38
CA LEU A 362 -20.67 -9.40 -3.06
C LEU A 362 -21.49 -8.59 -2.05
N ALA A 363 -22.81 -8.60 -2.14
CA ALA A 363 -23.66 -7.92 -1.16
C ALA A 363 -23.49 -8.50 0.25
N GLN A 364 -23.47 -9.84 0.36
CA GLN A 364 -23.23 -10.53 1.63
C GLN A 364 -21.80 -10.27 2.16
N ALA A 365 -20.83 -10.31 1.28
CA ALA A 365 -19.43 -10.04 1.63
C ALA A 365 -19.24 -8.61 2.14
N ARG A 366 -19.84 -7.61 1.49
CA ARG A 366 -19.75 -6.20 1.94
C ARG A 366 -20.40 -5.98 3.30
N ALA A 367 -21.48 -6.70 3.62
CA ALA A 367 -22.06 -6.65 4.96
C ALA A 367 -21.10 -7.20 6.03
N ARG A 368 -20.26 -8.20 5.66
CA ARG A 368 -19.27 -8.82 6.55
C ARG A 368 -17.96 -8.01 6.62
N TYR A 369 -17.57 -7.40 5.52
CA TYR A 369 -16.33 -6.64 5.37
C TYR A 369 -16.59 -5.22 4.86
N PRO A 370 -17.24 -4.35 5.64
CA PRO A 370 -17.69 -3.03 5.17
C PRO A 370 -16.55 -2.08 4.80
N ALA A 371 -15.36 -2.30 5.34
CA ALA A 371 -14.18 -1.48 5.07
C ALA A 371 -13.45 -1.87 3.77
N SER A 372 -13.76 -3.02 3.15
CA SER A 372 -13.07 -3.47 1.94
C SER A 372 -13.54 -2.68 0.71
N ARG A 373 -12.64 -1.88 0.15
CA ARG A 373 -12.83 -1.18 -1.12
C ARG A 373 -12.85 -2.16 -2.30
N ALA A 374 -12.08 -3.24 -2.20
CA ALA A 374 -12.04 -4.28 -3.22
C ALA A 374 -13.43 -4.88 -3.49
N LEU A 375 -14.18 -5.18 -2.43
CA LEU A 375 -15.56 -5.68 -2.55
C LEU A 375 -16.52 -4.63 -3.12
N LEU A 376 -16.35 -3.36 -2.74
CA LEU A 376 -17.15 -2.26 -3.29
C LEU A 376 -16.94 -2.13 -4.81
N TYR A 377 -15.67 -2.09 -5.24
CA TYR A 377 -15.36 -1.97 -6.66
C TYR A 377 -15.87 -3.17 -7.45
N ALA A 378 -15.65 -4.40 -6.93
CA ALA A 378 -16.17 -5.61 -7.57
C ALA A 378 -17.70 -5.58 -7.72
N GLN A 379 -18.44 -5.12 -6.70
CA GLN A 379 -19.90 -5.01 -6.78
C GLN A 379 -20.33 -3.98 -7.84
N VAL A 380 -19.69 -2.82 -7.86
CA VAL A 380 -19.97 -1.78 -8.86
C VAL A 380 -19.68 -2.30 -10.27
N GLU A 381 -18.55 -2.96 -10.47
CA GLU A 381 -18.16 -3.52 -11.78
C GLU A 381 -19.16 -4.59 -12.26
N VAL A 382 -19.61 -5.49 -11.36
CA VAL A 382 -20.66 -6.48 -11.66
C VAL A 382 -21.96 -5.80 -12.09
N GLN A 383 -22.38 -4.74 -11.38
CA GLN A 383 -23.59 -3.98 -11.73
C GLN A 383 -23.45 -3.25 -13.08
N GLN A 384 -22.28 -2.68 -13.35
CA GLN A 384 -21.99 -2.04 -14.63
C GLN A 384 -22.05 -3.05 -15.79
N ASP A 385 -21.45 -4.22 -15.63
CA ASP A 385 -21.43 -5.28 -16.63
C ASP A 385 -22.85 -5.87 -16.86
N ALA A 386 -23.71 -5.81 -15.84
CA ALA A 386 -25.12 -6.16 -15.91
C ALA A 386 -26.02 -5.00 -16.43
N SER A 387 -25.43 -3.88 -16.84
CA SER A 387 -26.14 -2.65 -17.26
C SER A 387 -27.03 -2.03 -16.17
N ARG A 388 -26.75 -2.31 -14.88
CA ARG A 388 -27.47 -1.74 -13.72
C ARG A 388 -26.81 -0.46 -13.21
N ASN A 389 -26.61 0.48 -14.12
CA ASN A 389 -25.79 1.67 -13.88
C ASN A 389 -26.39 2.64 -12.85
N GLU A 390 -27.73 2.72 -12.69
CA GLU A 390 -28.36 3.51 -11.62
C GLU A 390 -28.01 2.97 -10.22
N GLN A 391 -28.01 1.65 -10.05
CA GLN A 391 -27.64 1.01 -8.79
C GLN A 391 -26.16 1.24 -8.50
N ALA A 392 -25.31 1.09 -9.52
CA ALA A 392 -23.86 1.38 -9.41
C ALA A 392 -23.62 2.84 -8.97
N ILE A 393 -24.32 3.82 -9.56
CA ILE A 393 -24.20 5.23 -9.19
C ILE A 393 -24.67 5.50 -7.74
N ALA A 394 -25.73 4.84 -7.27
CA ALA A 394 -26.16 5.00 -5.88
C ALA A 394 -25.04 4.59 -4.88
N LEU A 395 -24.40 3.44 -5.11
CA LEU A 395 -23.27 2.99 -4.31
C LEU A 395 -22.05 3.92 -4.44
N LEU A 396 -21.73 4.35 -5.67
CA LEU A 396 -20.59 5.21 -5.93
C LEU A 396 -20.74 6.60 -5.30
N ASN A 397 -21.96 7.17 -5.31
CA ASN A 397 -22.22 8.47 -4.67
C ASN A 397 -22.01 8.43 -3.16
N GLU A 398 -22.40 7.33 -2.52
CA GLU A 398 -22.12 7.12 -1.10
C GLU A 398 -20.61 6.96 -0.85
N ALA A 399 -19.95 6.13 -1.64
CA ALA A 399 -18.53 5.85 -1.50
C ALA A 399 -17.66 7.11 -1.70
N VAL A 400 -18.00 7.95 -2.68
CA VAL A 400 -17.29 9.22 -2.94
C VAL A 400 -17.44 10.21 -1.78
N ARG A 401 -18.59 10.24 -1.09
CA ARG A 401 -18.74 11.08 0.12
C ARG A 401 -17.80 10.65 1.24
N ASN A 402 -17.60 9.33 1.37
CA ASN A 402 -16.75 8.75 2.41
C ASN A 402 -15.26 8.77 2.05
N SER A 403 -14.94 8.75 0.76
CA SER A 403 -13.56 8.71 0.23
C SER A 403 -13.41 9.61 -1.00
N PRO A 404 -13.48 10.94 -0.83
CA PRO A 404 -13.49 11.89 -1.96
C PRO A 404 -12.17 11.90 -2.74
N GLY A 405 -11.07 11.49 -2.13
CA GLY A 405 -9.73 11.43 -2.73
C GLY A 405 -9.45 10.13 -3.52
N ASP A 406 -10.42 9.23 -3.65
CA ASP A 406 -10.22 7.98 -4.38
C ASP A 406 -10.51 8.15 -5.89
N PRO A 407 -9.46 8.10 -6.75
CA PRO A 407 -9.65 8.32 -8.18
C PRO A 407 -10.44 7.19 -8.86
N ARG A 408 -10.34 5.95 -8.36
CA ARG A 408 -11.05 4.81 -8.94
C ARG A 408 -12.56 4.97 -8.85
N LEU A 409 -13.07 5.53 -7.75
CA LEU A 409 -14.49 5.82 -7.61
C LEU A 409 -14.97 6.81 -8.68
N ARG A 410 -14.16 7.82 -9.00
CA ARG A 410 -14.49 8.80 -10.04
C ARG A 410 -14.48 8.19 -11.45
N SER A 411 -13.52 7.32 -11.73
CA SER A 411 -13.50 6.57 -12.99
C SER A 411 -14.73 5.66 -13.14
N LEU A 412 -15.11 4.93 -12.10
CA LEU A 412 -16.31 4.10 -12.10
C LEU A 412 -17.60 4.93 -12.24
N GLN A 413 -17.68 6.12 -11.59
CA GLN A 413 -18.80 7.06 -11.80
C GLN A 413 -18.89 7.51 -13.26
N SER A 414 -17.76 7.91 -13.85
CA SER A 414 -17.71 8.33 -15.25
C SER A 414 -18.24 7.24 -16.20
N ARG A 415 -17.80 5.99 -15.99
CA ARG A 415 -18.27 4.84 -16.78
C ARG A 415 -19.78 4.62 -16.65
N SER A 416 -20.33 4.68 -15.44
CA SER A 416 -21.76 4.52 -15.24
C SER A 416 -22.57 5.67 -15.83
N TYR A 417 -22.13 6.92 -15.67
CA TYR A 417 -22.80 8.08 -16.25
C TYR A 417 -22.76 8.04 -17.79
N ALA A 418 -21.67 7.59 -18.38
CA ALA A 418 -21.57 7.38 -19.83
C ALA A 418 -22.61 6.37 -20.32
N ALA A 419 -22.75 5.24 -19.64
CA ALA A 419 -23.75 4.23 -20.00
C ALA A 419 -25.19 4.71 -19.83
N LEU A 420 -25.45 5.67 -18.94
CA LEU A 420 -26.76 6.31 -18.73
C LEU A 420 -27.01 7.51 -19.65
N GLY A 421 -26.06 7.87 -20.52
CA GLY A 421 -26.16 9.02 -21.40
C GLY A 421 -26.07 10.38 -20.69
N LYS A 422 -25.66 10.44 -19.43
CA LYS A 422 -25.53 11.66 -18.61
C LYS A 422 -24.16 12.32 -18.86
N ARG A 423 -24.04 13.03 -19.98
CA ARG A 423 -22.77 13.54 -20.49
C ARG A 423 -22.08 14.54 -19.58
N LEU A 424 -22.82 15.50 -19.00
CA LEU A 424 -22.25 16.46 -18.05
C LEU A 424 -21.61 15.74 -16.87
N LEU A 425 -22.35 14.83 -16.22
CA LEU A 425 -21.89 14.09 -15.05
C LEU A 425 -20.74 13.13 -15.37
N GLN A 426 -20.76 12.52 -16.57
CA GLN A 426 -19.66 11.71 -17.08
C GLN A 426 -18.36 12.51 -17.14
N HIS A 427 -18.38 13.64 -17.85
CA HIS A 427 -17.19 14.47 -18.02
C HIS A 427 -16.76 15.13 -16.70
N GLN A 428 -17.71 15.51 -15.83
CA GLN A 428 -17.40 16.00 -14.51
C GLN A 428 -16.65 14.95 -13.68
N ALA A 429 -17.15 13.71 -13.60
CA ALA A 429 -16.50 12.62 -12.88
C ALA A 429 -15.12 12.29 -13.48
N GLN A 430 -14.99 12.32 -14.81
CA GLN A 430 -13.73 12.12 -15.50
C GLN A 430 -12.73 13.26 -15.22
N GLY A 431 -13.21 14.49 -15.13
CA GLY A 431 -12.41 15.65 -14.75
C GLY A 431 -11.86 15.52 -13.33
N GLU A 432 -12.71 15.10 -12.38
CA GLU A 432 -12.27 14.83 -11.01
C GLU A 432 -11.26 13.67 -10.93
N TYR A 433 -11.46 12.61 -11.74
CA TYR A 433 -10.47 11.54 -11.86
C TYR A 433 -9.09 12.09 -12.24
N TYR A 434 -9.02 12.90 -13.32
CA TYR A 434 -7.76 13.49 -13.78
C TYR A 434 -7.18 14.49 -12.78
N ALA A 435 -8.01 15.24 -12.08
CA ALA A 435 -7.56 16.16 -11.03
C ALA A 435 -6.89 15.40 -9.88
N LEU A 436 -7.48 14.29 -9.42
CA LEU A 436 -6.92 13.41 -8.41
C LEU A 436 -5.62 12.72 -8.87
N GLN A 437 -5.51 12.42 -10.16
CA GLN A 437 -4.28 11.93 -10.77
C GLN A 437 -3.25 13.06 -11.03
N GLY A 438 -3.61 14.31 -10.73
CA GLY A 438 -2.75 15.49 -10.92
C GLY A 438 -2.53 15.90 -12.37
N SER A 439 -3.34 15.40 -13.29
CA SER A 439 -3.32 15.85 -14.70
C SER A 439 -4.25 17.03 -14.86
N LEU A 440 -3.81 18.22 -14.40
CA LEU A 440 -4.64 19.44 -14.45
C LEU A 440 -5.10 19.81 -15.86
N PRO A 441 -4.26 19.72 -16.92
CA PRO A 441 -4.74 20.01 -18.28
C PRO A 441 -5.88 19.10 -18.72
N ALA A 442 -5.77 17.78 -18.50
CA ALA A 442 -6.82 16.83 -18.84
C ALA A 442 -8.09 17.02 -17.99
N ALA A 443 -7.93 17.36 -16.71
CA ALA A 443 -9.05 17.67 -15.82
C ALA A 443 -9.82 18.90 -16.33
N ILE A 444 -9.12 19.97 -16.69
CA ILE A 444 -9.72 21.21 -17.24
C ILE A 444 -10.44 20.92 -18.55
N GLU A 445 -9.84 20.15 -19.45
CA GLU A 445 -10.45 19.74 -20.71
C GLU A 445 -11.77 19.00 -20.48
N GLN A 446 -11.78 17.99 -19.59
CA GLN A 446 -12.99 17.24 -19.27
C GLN A 446 -14.09 18.13 -18.66
N LEU A 447 -13.75 19.04 -17.78
CA LEU A 447 -14.74 19.97 -17.23
C LEU A 447 -15.26 20.98 -18.26
N GLN A 448 -14.47 21.34 -19.28
CA GLN A 448 -14.96 22.15 -20.42
C GLN A 448 -15.96 21.36 -21.27
N LEU A 449 -15.70 20.05 -21.51
CA LEU A 449 -16.65 19.16 -22.16
C LEU A 449 -17.93 18.99 -21.33
N ALA A 450 -17.82 18.87 -20.00
CA ALA A 450 -18.98 18.84 -19.11
C ALA A 450 -19.84 20.10 -19.25
N ARG A 451 -19.21 21.28 -19.26
CA ARG A 451 -19.89 22.55 -19.43
C ARG A 451 -20.66 22.66 -20.77
N GLY A 452 -20.09 22.09 -21.84
CA GLY A 452 -20.67 22.09 -23.18
C GLY A 452 -21.65 20.94 -23.48
N ALA A 453 -21.89 20.04 -22.51
CA ALA A 453 -22.65 18.80 -22.76
C ALA A 453 -24.14 19.01 -23.12
N GLY A 454 -24.74 20.06 -22.58
CA GLY A 454 -26.13 20.47 -22.93
C GLY A 454 -27.24 19.69 -22.22
N ASP A 455 -26.90 18.78 -21.31
CA ASP A 455 -27.83 17.92 -20.56
C ASP A 455 -27.85 18.22 -19.04
N GLY A 456 -27.12 19.27 -18.61
CA GLY A 456 -27.04 19.68 -17.23
C GLY A 456 -28.04 20.74 -16.79
N ASP A 457 -28.45 20.71 -15.54
CA ASP A 457 -29.20 21.78 -14.91
C ASP A 457 -28.31 22.96 -14.48
N PHE A 458 -28.92 24.05 -14.05
CA PHE A 458 -28.22 25.25 -13.59
C PHE A 458 -27.27 24.98 -12.41
N TYR A 459 -27.67 24.12 -11.47
CA TYR A 459 -26.85 23.80 -10.31
C TYR A 459 -25.59 23.00 -10.72
N GLN A 460 -25.78 21.99 -11.55
CA GLN A 460 -24.67 21.17 -12.06
C GLN A 460 -23.66 22.02 -12.86
N LEU A 461 -24.14 22.92 -13.72
CA LEU A 461 -23.30 23.86 -14.48
C LEU A 461 -22.52 24.80 -13.55
N SER A 462 -23.16 25.29 -12.49
CA SER A 462 -22.50 26.16 -11.49
C SER A 462 -21.37 25.43 -10.76
N VAL A 463 -21.56 24.15 -10.42
CA VAL A 463 -20.52 23.31 -9.80
C VAL A 463 -19.33 23.11 -10.74
N VAL A 464 -19.61 22.81 -12.01
CA VAL A 464 -18.57 22.64 -13.04
C VAL A 464 -17.78 23.93 -13.25
N ASP A 465 -18.46 25.10 -13.34
CA ASP A 465 -17.80 26.38 -13.53
C ASP A 465 -16.92 26.78 -12.34
N ALA A 466 -17.39 26.55 -11.11
CA ALA A 466 -16.62 26.78 -9.90
C ALA A 466 -15.34 25.92 -9.89
N ARG A 467 -15.46 24.65 -10.24
CA ARG A 467 -14.34 23.72 -10.27
C ARG A 467 -13.34 24.05 -11.40
N LEU A 468 -13.82 24.43 -12.57
CA LEU A 468 -12.98 24.95 -13.66
C LEU A 468 -12.12 26.14 -13.25
N LYS A 469 -12.74 27.10 -12.54
CA LYS A 469 -12.04 28.28 -12.02
C LYS A 469 -10.93 27.89 -11.04
N GLU A 470 -11.22 26.95 -10.14
CA GLU A 470 -10.26 26.45 -9.14
C GLU A 470 -9.05 25.77 -9.83
N LEU A 471 -9.29 24.79 -10.73
CA LEU A 471 -8.22 24.06 -11.39
C LEU A 471 -7.36 24.94 -12.31
N ARG A 472 -7.94 25.93 -12.96
CA ARG A 472 -7.19 26.93 -13.75
C ARG A 472 -6.28 27.78 -12.86
N ALA A 473 -6.77 28.19 -11.69
CA ALA A 473 -5.96 28.94 -10.72
C ALA A 473 -4.79 28.09 -10.19
N GLN A 474 -5.05 26.80 -9.92
CA GLN A 474 -3.99 25.85 -9.53
C GLN A 474 -2.97 25.67 -10.62
N GLN A 475 -3.37 25.45 -11.87
CA GLN A 475 -2.47 25.31 -13.02
C GLN A 475 -1.60 26.55 -13.23
N ALA A 476 -2.19 27.75 -13.12
CA ALA A 476 -1.46 29.01 -13.23
C ALA A 476 -0.44 29.21 -12.09
N ALA A 477 -0.72 28.68 -10.89
CA ALA A 477 0.21 28.71 -9.77
C ALA A 477 1.38 27.71 -9.95
N GLU A 478 1.12 26.54 -10.54
CA GLU A 478 2.17 25.55 -10.85
C GLU A 478 3.09 26.02 -11.98
N GLY A 479 2.54 26.70 -13.01
CA GLY A 479 3.33 27.23 -14.13
C GLY A 479 4.23 28.44 -13.78
N LYS A 480 4.06 29.01 -12.60
CA LYS A 480 4.89 30.13 -12.08
C LYS A 480 6.03 29.66 -11.15
N ARG A 481 6.10 28.39 -10.85
CA ARG A 481 7.14 27.74 -10.04
C ARG A 481 8.16 27.02 -10.93
#